data_cd80ac2e59d074b83116d62c4508678a
#
_entry.id   cd80ac2e59d074b83116d62c4508678a
#
_cell.length_a   1.000
_cell.length_b   1.000
_cell.length_c   1.000
_cell.angle_alpha   90.00
_cell.angle_beta   90.00
_cell.angle_gamma   90.00
#
_symmetry.space_group_name_H-M   'P 1'
#
loop_
_entity.id
_entity.type
_entity.pdbx_description
1 polymer ?
#
loop_
_entity_poly.entity_id
_entity_poly.type
_entity_poly.pdbx_seq_one_letter_code
_entity_poly.pdbx_strand_id
1 'polypeptide(L)'
;MISSILMVGGIGFVAALILGISAVTFAVEMDPREKAVLDQLPGANCGACGFAGCAAFAHEITENVEAEMACPAVGEEALNAMSEILGRDLGGAAAFIAFVGCKGSPDQTITRYNYVGPTDCRAAQIIAGGSKACQYGCLGLASCVQVCPFGAIRMGEDGLPHVLADKCTGCAKCVEACPRSIIKLIPKTGNYYVGCISSDVSKDMKSYCKVGCIKCGLCENVCPFDAITVSHDKAAEVDQNKCHSCGLCVSVCPTSVISMVHTPLKAHVVDEKCKGCGICAQVCPVEAITGKPKEPYLVSESRCIGCGICIDKCPADAIERVVS
;
A
#
# COMPACT_ATOMS: atom_id res chain seq x y z
N MET A 1 -22.23 -46.98 -38.41
CA MET A 1 -21.24 -46.61 -37.40
C MET A 1 -19.89 -46.18 -37.99
N ILE A 2 -19.25 -46.97 -38.88
CA ILE A 2 -17.95 -46.58 -39.49
C ILE A 2 -18.04 -45.30 -40.30
N SER A 3 -19.10 -45.11 -41.07
CA SER A 3 -19.33 -43.89 -41.87
C SER A 3 -19.44 -42.61 -40.99
N SER A 4 -20.10 -42.69 -39.85
CA SER A 4 -20.22 -41.54 -38.92
C SER A 4 -18.88 -41.20 -38.27
N ILE A 5 -18.06 -42.21 -37.94
CA ILE A 5 -16.72 -42.03 -37.37
C ILE A 5 -15.78 -41.36 -38.40
N LEU A 6 -15.84 -41.80 -39.65
CA LEU A 6 -15.06 -41.24 -40.73
C LEU A 6 -15.47 -39.77 -41.05
N MET A 7 -16.76 -39.47 -40.98
CA MET A 7 -17.27 -38.13 -41.24
C MET A 7 -16.85 -37.15 -40.13
N VAL A 8 -17.03 -37.52 -38.85
CA VAL A 8 -16.64 -36.68 -37.71
C VAL A 8 -15.11 -36.56 -37.64
N GLY A 9 -14.37 -37.63 -37.86
CA GLY A 9 -12.91 -37.61 -37.93
C GLY A 9 -12.38 -36.75 -39.07
N GLY A 10 -13.02 -36.82 -40.26
CA GLY A 10 -12.65 -35.99 -41.41
C GLY A 10 -12.88 -34.49 -41.14
N ILE A 11 -14.02 -34.13 -40.54
CA ILE A 11 -14.31 -32.74 -40.17
C ILE A 11 -13.30 -32.25 -39.12
N GLY A 12 -13.01 -33.04 -38.10
CA GLY A 12 -12.03 -32.71 -37.05
C GLY A 12 -10.61 -32.51 -37.63
N PHE A 13 -10.21 -33.39 -38.56
CA PHE A 13 -8.90 -33.29 -39.23
C PHE A 13 -8.81 -32.01 -40.09
N VAL A 14 -9.82 -31.70 -40.87
CA VAL A 14 -9.86 -30.48 -41.70
C VAL A 14 -9.84 -29.22 -40.82
N ALA A 15 -10.62 -29.20 -39.73
CA ALA A 15 -10.63 -28.10 -38.79
C ALA A 15 -9.27 -27.90 -38.12
N ALA A 16 -8.61 -29.00 -37.69
CA ALA A 16 -7.26 -28.94 -37.11
C ALA A 16 -6.22 -28.43 -38.10
N LEU A 17 -6.33 -28.82 -39.37
CA LEU A 17 -5.45 -28.40 -40.46
C LEU A 17 -5.61 -26.89 -40.75
N ILE A 18 -6.85 -26.40 -40.82
CA ILE A 18 -7.14 -24.95 -41.00
C ILE A 18 -6.61 -24.15 -39.81
N LEU A 19 -6.85 -24.60 -38.57
CA LEU A 19 -6.34 -23.92 -37.38
C LEU A 19 -4.80 -23.94 -37.32
N GLY A 20 -4.18 -25.04 -37.67
CA GLY A 20 -2.72 -25.16 -37.73
C GLY A 20 -2.08 -24.23 -38.77
N ILE A 21 -2.64 -24.19 -39.99
CA ILE A 21 -2.20 -23.26 -41.04
C ILE A 21 -2.42 -21.81 -40.60
N SER A 22 -3.60 -21.50 -40.05
CA SER A 22 -3.89 -20.15 -39.55
C SER A 22 -2.93 -19.74 -38.44
N ALA A 23 -2.62 -20.63 -37.51
CA ALA A 23 -1.70 -20.35 -36.40
C ALA A 23 -0.28 -20.00 -36.90
N VAL A 24 0.20 -20.65 -37.95
CA VAL A 24 1.52 -20.36 -38.54
C VAL A 24 1.48 -19.10 -39.42
N THR A 25 0.42 -18.94 -40.21
CA THR A 25 0.31 -17.83 -41.17
C THR A 25 0.02 -16.47 -40.49
N PHE A 26 -0.72 -16.50 -39.38
CA PHE A 26 -1.04 -15.32 -38.59
C PHE A 26 -0.20 -15.20 -37.30
N ALA A 27 0.88 -15.99 -37.18
CA ALA A 27 1.82 -15.82 -36.09
C ALA A 27 2.46 -14.44 -36.17
N VAL A 28 2.21 -13.60 -35.18
CA VAL A 28 2.90 -12.32 -35.01
C VAL A 28 4.20 -12.62 -34.27
N GLU A 29 5.34 -12.37 -34.91
CA GLU A 29 6.64 -12.46 -34.24
C GLU A 29 6.74 -11.32 -33.23
N MET A 30 6.85 -11.68 -31.97
CA MET A 30 7.06 -10.72 -30.89
C MET A 30 8.51 -10.19 -30.95
N ASP A 31 8.70 -8.89 -30.78
CA ASP A 31 10.05 -8.30 -30.70
C ASP A 31 10.82 -8.99 -29.55
N PRO A 32 12.07 -9.43 -29.78
CA PRO A 32 12.89 -10.03 -28.72
C PRO A 32 13.02 -9.17 -27.46
N ARG A 33 13.00 -7.83 -27.61
CA ARG A 33 13.03 -6.88 -26.48
C ARG A 33 11.70 -6.89 -25.71
N GLU A 34 10.56 -6.94 -26.43
CA GLU A 34 9.24 -7.04 -25.82
C GLU A 34 9.12 -8.31 -24.97
N LYS A 35 9.62 -9.44 -25.49
CA LYS A 35 9.65 -10.69 -24.75
C LYS A 35 10.54 -10.62 -23.51
N ALA A 36 11.74 -10.04 -23.65
CA ALA A 36 12.65 -9.87 -22.52
C ALA A 36 12.07 -8.97 -21.41
N VAL A 37 11.35 -7.90 -21.78
CA VAL A 37 10.61 -7.03 -20.85
C VAL A 37 9.47 -7.82 -20.18
N LEU A 38 8.70 -8.59 -20.95
CA LEU A 38 7.59 -9.40 -20.44
C LEU A 38 8.06 -10.41 -19.39
N ASP A 39 9.23 -11.00 -19.58
CA ASP A 39 9.83 -11.98 -18.64
C ASP A 39 10.24 -11.33 -17.29
N GLN A 40 10.43 -10.01 -17.25
CA GLN A 40 10.69 -9.25 -16.01
C GLN A 40 9.39 -8.85 -15.27
N LEU A 41 8.26 -8.93 -15.94
CA LEU A 41 6.98 -8.55 -15.35
C LEU A 41 6.39 -9.68 -14.50
N PRO A 42 5.62 -9.36 -13.44
CA PRO A 42 5.09 -10.37 -12.51
C PRO A 42 4.01 -11.29 -13.10
N GLY A 43 3.59 -11.09 -14.33
CA GLY A 43 2.58 -11.92 -15.01
C GLY A 43 1.18 -11.88 -14.40
N ALA A 44 0.93 -11.04 -13.41
CA ALA A 44 -0.33 -10.98 -12.66
C ALA A 44 -1.49 -10.38 -13.46
N ASN A 45 -1.22 -9.73 -14.59
CA ASN A 45 -2.21 -9.07 -15.45
C ASN A 45 -3.20 -8.18 -14.67
N CYS A 46 -2.71 -7.51 -13.61
CA CYS A 46 -3.53 -6.78 -12.66
C CYS A 46 -4.12 -5.47 -13.20
N GLY A 47 -3.59 -4.93 -14.32
CA GLY A 47 -4.06 -3.69 -14.92
C GLY A 47 -3.67 -2.40 -14.17
N ALA A 48 -2.87 -2.47 -13.12
CA ALA A 48 -2.46 -1.31 -12.32
C ALA A 48 -1.63 -0.27 -13.10
N CYS A 49 -0.97 -0.70 -14.15
CA CYS A 49 -0.24 0.16 -15.09
C CYS A 49 -1.15 0.85 -16.12
N GLY A 50 -2.47 0.61 -16.09
CA GLY A 50 -3.43 1.15 -17.05
C GLY A 50 -3.64 0.30 -18.30
N PHE A 51 -2.92 -0.82 -18.46
CA PHE A 51 -3.03 -1.73 -19.61
C PHE A 51 -3.85 -2.99 -19.27
N ALA A 52 -4.37 -3.63 -20.32
CA ALA A 52 -5.19 -4.84 -20.18
C ALA A 52 -4.44 -6.05 -19.59
N GLY A 53 -3.10 -6.00 -19.54
CA GLY A 53 -2.25 -7.05 -18.99
C GLY A 53 -0.77 -6.77 -19.21
N CYS A 54 0.08 -7.66 -18.69
CA CYS A 54 1.53 -7.50 -18.77
C CYS A 54 2.07 -7.49 -20.21
N ALA A 55 1.48 -8.27 -21.11
CA ALA A 55 1.87 -8.29 -22.52
C ALA A 55 1.56 -6.95 -23.22
N ALA A 56 0.38 -6.37 -22.98
CA ALA A 56 0.04 -5.06 -23.54
C ALA A 56 0.95 -3.94 -23.01
N PHE A 57 1.33 -4.02 -21.74
CA PHE A 57 2.32 -3.09 -21.15
C PHE A 57 3.70 -3.27 -21.77
N ALA A 58 4.17 -4.53 -21.92
CA ALA A 58 5.49 -4.82 -22.52
C ALA A 58 5.58 -4.30 -23.97
N HIS A 59 4.52 -4.51 -24.74
CA HIS A 59 4.41 -4.01 -26.10
C HIS A 59 4.52 -2.48 -26.15
N GLU A 60 3.67 -1.77 -25.38
CA GLU A 60 3.64 -0.31 -25.38
C GLU A 60 4.98 0.32 -24.94
N ILE A 61 5.59 -0.20 -23.87
CA ILE A 61 6.85 0.37 -23.36
C ILE A 61 8.03 0.09 -24.29
N THR A 62 7.93 -0.94 -25.12
CA THR A 62 8.97 -1.26 -26.14
C THR A 62 8.82 -0.41 -27.38
N GLU A 63 7.60 -0.17 -27.83
CA GLU A 63 7.28 0.61 -29.03
C GLU A 63 7.40 2.12 -28.79
N ASN A 64 6.87 2.60 -27.64
CA ASN A 64 6.79 4.02 -27.33
C ASN A 64 7.97 4.47 -26.44
N VAL A 65 8.98 5.06 -27.04
CA VAL A 65 10.21 5.51 -26.35
C VAL A 65 9.96 6.66 -25.37
N GLU A 66 8.92 7.47 -25.59
CA GLU A 66 8.59 8.63 -24.76
C GLU A 66 7.68 8.25 -23.55
N ALA A 67 7.27 7.00 -23.46
CA ALA A 67 6.39 6.56 -22.37
C ALA A 67 7.16 6.51 -21.04
N GLU A 68 6.92 7.48 -20.18
CA GLU A 68 7.34 7.49 -18.77
C GLU A 68 6.37 6.67 -17.92
N MET A 69 6.33 5.36 -18.16
CA MET A 69 5.40 4.47 -17.47
C MET A 69 6.18 3.37 -16.73
N ALA A 70 5.91 3.25 -15.44
CA ALA A 70 6.44 2.18 -14.62
C ALA A 70 5.32 1.27 -14.14
N CYS A 71 5.58 -0.05 -14.13
CA CYS A 71 4.67 -1.00 -13.52
C CYS A 71 4.81 -0.93 -11.98
N PRO A 72 3.74 -0.58 -11.22
CA PRO A 72 3.84 -0.46 -9.76
C PRO A 72 4.09 -1.81 -9.06
N ALA A 73 3.91 -2.92 -9.77
CA ALA A 73 4.10 -4.26 -9.25
C ALA A 73 5.51 -4.84 -9.50
N VAL A 74 6.37 -4.09 -10.18
CA VAL A 74 7.76 -4.47 -10.46
C VAL A 74 8.67 -3.94 -9.35
N GLY A 75 9.58 -4.79 -8.85
CA GLY A 75 10.61 -4.38 -7.90
C GLY A 75 11.77 -3.63 -8.58
N GLU A 76 12.60 -2.96 -7.78
CA GLU A 76 13.75 -2.17 -8.29
C GLU A 76 14.70 -2.99 -9.17
N GLU A 77 14.95 -4.24 -8.82
CA GLU A 77 15.84 -5.14 -9.55
C GLU A 77 15.33 -5.42 -10.97
N ALA A 78 14.04 -5.76 -11.11
CA ALA A 78 13.41 -6.00 -12.40
C ALA A 78 13.24 -4.68 -13.21
N LEU A 79 13.02 -3.56 -12.52
CA LEU A 79 12.96 -2.24 -13.16
C LEU A 79 14.31 -1.86 -13.78
N ASN A 80 15.40 -2.10 -13.06
CA ASN A 80 16.75 -1.88 -13.58
C ASN A 80 17.05 -2.79 -14.79
N ALA A 81 16.68 -4.07 -14.71
CA ALA A 81 16.83 -5.00 -15.83
C ALA A 81 16.03 -4.55 -17.07
N MET A 82 14.79 -4.07 -16.87
CA MET A 82 13.99 -3.51 -17.96
C MET A 82 14.61 -2.24 -18.55
N SER A 83 15.19 -1.38 -17.70
CA SER A 83 15.90 -0.17 -18.13
C SER A 83 17.12 -0.50 -19.00
N GLU A 84 17.87 -1.54 -18.65
CA GLU A 84 18.99 -2.05 -19.45
C GLU A 84 18.53 -2.60 -20.81
N ILE A 85 17.45 -3.42 -20.82
CA ILE A 85 16.89 -3.99 -22.06
C ILE A 85 16.43 -2.88 -23.03
N LEU A 86 15.80 -1.83 -22.49
CA LEU A 86 15.26 -0.73 -23.28
C LEU A 86 16.28 0.39 -23.55
N GLY A 87 17.46 0.36 -22.91
CA GLY A 87 18.50 1.37 -23.05
C GLY A 87 18.11 2.76 -22.54
N ARG A 88 17.13 2.83 -21.62
CA ARG A 88 16.64 4.08 -21.01
C ARG A 88 16.25 3.88 -19.57
N ASP A 89 16.34 4.93 -18.77
CA ASP A 89 15.84 4.94 -17.38
C ASP A 89 14.30 5.01 -17.39
N LEU A 90 13.67 4.03 -16.77
CA LEU A 90 12.20 3.96 -16.66
C LEU A 90 11.66 4.72 -15.44
N GLY A 91 12.56 5.34 -14.66
CA GLY A 91 12.18 5.99 -13.40
C GLY A 91 11.66 5.01 -12.34
N GLY A 92 11.78 5.36 -11.07
CA GLY A 92 11.18 4.59 -9.98
C GLY A 92 9.70 4.91 -9.85
N ALA A 93 8.81 3.92 -10.02
CA ALA A 93 7.43 4.10 -9.60
C ALA A 93 7.40 4.34 -8.08
N ALA A 94 6.71 5.39 -7.62
CA ALA A 94 6.50 5.60 -6.20
C ALA A 94 5.87 4.33 -5.61
N ALA A 95 6.58 3.69 -4.69
CA ALA A 95 6.11 2.45 -4.10
C ALA A 95 4.91 2.72 -3.18
N PHE A 96 3.74 2.22 -3.56
CA PHE A 96 2.52 2.30 -2.77
C PHE A 96 2.19 0.95 -2.15
N ILE A 97 1.49 0.99 -1.02
CA ILE A 97 0.87 -0.17 -0.40
C ILE A 97 -0.59 0.12 -0.07
N ALA A 98 -1.39 -0.94 0.00
CA ALA A 98 -2.76 -0.82 0.46
C ALA A 98 -2.80 -0.58 1.98
N PHE A 99 -3.67 0.32 2.41
CA PHE A 99 -3.96 0.59 3.82
C PHE A 99 -5.45 0.44 4.07
N VAL A 100 -5.81 -0.24 5.17
CA VAL A 100 -7.21 -0.47 5.56
C VAL A 100 -7.62 0.59 6.58
N GLY A 101 -8.45 1.54 6.17
CA GLY A 101 -8.96 2.63 7.01
C GLY A 101 -10.09 2.20 7.94
N CYS A 102 -9.95 1.08 8.64
CA CYS A 102 -10.88 0.63 9.66
C CYS A 102 -10.19 -0.26 10.70
N LYS A 103 -10.31 0.10 11.97
CA LYS A 103 -9.90 -0.69 13.15
C LYS A 103 -11.05 -1.33 13.92
N GLY A 104 -12.26 -1.14 13.42
CA GLY A 104 -13.48 -1.63 14.10
C GLY A 104 -13.68 -3.13 13.89
N SER A 105 -13.04 -3.96 14.71
CA SER A 105 -13.31 -5.39 14.82
C SER A 105 -14.74 -5.67 15.33
N PRO A 106 -15.25 -6.90 15.24
CA PRO A 106 -16.60 -7.26 15.71
C PRO A 106 -16.86 -6.94 17.19
N ASP A 107 -15.85 -7.08 18.05
CA ASP A 107 -15.88 -6.78 19.49
C ASP A 107 -15.80 -5.28 19.81
N GLN A 108 -15.31 -4.47 18.89
CA GLN A 108 -15.17 -3.02 19.02
C GLN A 108 -16.32 -2.23 18.39
N THR A 109 -17.22 -2.92 17.67
CA THR A 109 -18.30 -2.28 16.93
C THR A 109 -19.62 -2.97 17.16
N ILE A 110 -20.74 -2.23 17.10
CA ILE A 110 -22.09 -2.81 17.19
C ILE A 110 -22.47 -3.43 15.84
N THR A 111 -22.96 -4.68 15.91
CA THR A 111 -23.57 -5.38 14.79
C THR A 111 -25.10 -5.26 14.90
N ARG A 112 -25.78 -4.81 13.83
CA ARG A 112 -27.22 -4.59 13.79
C ARG A 112 -28.02 -5.88 13.61
N TYR A 113 -27.46 -6.82 12.84
CA TYR A 113 -28.07 -8.12 12.56
C TYR A 113 -27.01 -9.15 12.18
N ASN A 114 -27.36 -10.41 12.28
CA ASN A 114 -26.51 -11.49 11.83
C ASN A 114 -26.66 -11.65 10.30
N TYR A 115 -25.59 -11.46 9.56
CA TYR A 115 -25.59 -11.64 8.11
C TYR A 115 -25.48 -13.13 7.75
N VAL A 116 -26.46 -13.64 7.01
CA VAL A 116 -26.46 -14.98 6.44
C VAL A 116 -26.55 -14.84 4.93
N GLY A 117 -25.47 -15.17 4.22
CA GLY A 117 -25.39 -15.01 2.77
C GLY A 117 -24.00 -15.33 2.24
N PRO A 118 -23.74 -15.06 0.94
CA PRO A 118 -22.42 -15.25 0.34
C PRO A 118 -21.31 -14.50 1.08
N THR A 119 -20.12 -15.10 1.16
CA THR A 119 -18.94 -14.44 1.75
C THR A 119 -18.38 -13.42 0.75
N ASP A 120 -19.15 -12.35 0.54
CA ASP A 120 -18.84 -11.26 -0.39
C ASP A 120 -19.30 -9.92 0.18
N CYS A 121 -18.38 -8.92 0.20
CA CYS A 121 -18.66 -7.60 0.77
C CYS A 121 -19.68 -6.81 -0.06
N ARG A 122 -19.72 -6.98 -1.39
CA ARG A 122 -20.69 -6.29 -2.25
C ARG A 122 -22.09 -6.83 -2.02
N ALA A 123 -22.25 -8.15 -1.94
CA ALA A 123 -23.51 -8.79 -1.61
C ALA A 123 -24.04 -8.33 -0.25
N ALA A 124 -23.20 -8.31 0.77
CA ALA A 124 -23.58 -7.83 2.10
C ALA A 124 -23.91 -6.34 2.14
N GLN A 125 -23.22 -5.52 1.35
CA GLN A 125 -23.47 -4.07 1.26
C GLN A 125 -24.87 -3.75 0.72
N ILE A 126 -25.37 -4.54 -0.23
CA ILE A 126 -26.72 -4.38 -0.80
C ILE A 126 -27.81 -4.62 0.25
N ILE A 127 -27.55 -5.50 1.21
CA ILE A 127 -28.49 -5.84 2.28
C ILE A 127 -28.38 -4.79 3.41
N ALA A 128 -29.26 -3.80 3.38
CA ALA A 128 -29.35 -2.71 4.36
C ALA A 128 -28.00 -2.01 4.70
N GLY A 129 -27.10 -1.95 3.74
CA GLY A 129 -25.77 -1.37 3.93
C GLY A 129 -24.83 -2.21 4.80
N GLY A 130 -25.06 -3.54 4.94
CA GLY A 130 -24.26 -4.46 5.72
C GLY A 130 -24.62 -4.52 7.21
N SER A 131 -24.13 -5.55 7.88
CA SER A 131 -24.50 -5.90 9.27
C SER A 131 -23.96 -4.96 10.35
N LYS A 132 -22.84 -4.25 10.09
CA LYS A 132 -22.28 -3.29 11.06
C LYS A 132 -23.11 -2.02 11.18
N ALA A 133 -23.24 -1.49 12.39
CA ALA A 133 -23.90 -0.20 12.63
C ALA A 133 -23.15 0.95 11.96
N CYS A 134 -21.80 0.92 11.95
CA CYS A 134 -20.99 1.86 11.21
C CYS A 134 -21.11 1.61 9.70
N GLN A 135 -21.61 2.58 8.94
CA GLN A 135 -21.75 2.49 7.49
C GLN A 135 -20.42 2.58 6.74
N TYR A 136 -19.39 3.11 7.38
CA TYR A 136 -18.02 3.24 6.85
C TYR A 136 -17.09 2.08 7.24
N GLY A 137 -17.52 1.21 8.17
CA GLY A 137 -16.67 0.17 8.74
C GLY A 137 -16.50 -1.06 7.84
N CYS A 138 -15.40 -1.78 8.02
CA CYS A 138 -15.12 -3.03 7.30
C CYS A 138 -16.21 -4.08 7.59
N LEU A 139 -16.70 -4.77 6.56
CA LEU A 139 -17.69 -5.84 6.67
C LEU A 139 -17.09 -7.19 7.07
N GLY A 140 -15.77 -7.37 6.92
CA GLY A 140 -15.08 -8.59 7.35
C GLY A 140 -15.28 -9.83 6.46
N LEU A 141 -15.83 -9.68 5.25
CA LEU A 141 -16.17 -10.80 4.36
C LEU A 141 -15.09 -11.12 3.30
N ALA A 142 -13.89 -10.60 3.47
CA ALA A 142 -12.68 -10.98 2.76
C ALA A 142 -12.67 -10.78 1.22
N SER A 143 -13.58 -10.00 0.61
CA SER A 143 -13.53 -9.76 -0.84
C SER A 143 -12.19 -9.17 -1.31
N CYS A 144 -11.55 -8.31 -0.50
CA CYS A 144 -10.22 -7.76 -0.78
C CYS A 144 -9.10 -8.80 -0.73
N VAL A 145 -9.25 -9.85 0.08
CA VAL A 145 -8.31 -10.99 0.15
C VAL A 145 -8.42 -11.84 -1.10
N GLN A 146 -9.65 -12.15 -1.51
CA GLN A 146 -9.93 -13.01 -2.67
C GLN A 146 -9.41 -12.44 -3.99
N VAL A 147 -9.43 -11.11 -4.14
CA VAL A 147 -8.98 -10.45 -5.38
C VAL A 147 -7.49 -10.13 -5.40
N CYS A 148 -6.75 -10.39 -4.32
CA CYS A 148 -5.33 -10.06 -4.25
C CYS A 148 -4.48 -11.13 -4.96
N PRO A 149 -3.90 -10.82 -6.15
CA PRO A 149 -3.13 -11.81 -6.92
C PRO A 149 -1.77 -12.13 -6.29
N PHE A 150 -1.31 -11.28 -5.34
CA PHE A 150 -0.01 -11.42 -4.69
C PHE A 150 -0.09 -12.07 -3.30
N GLY A 151 -1.30 -12.43 -2.82
CA GLY A 151 -1.49 -12.94 -1.47
C GLY A 151 -1.02 -11.98 -0.37
N ALA A 152 -1.03 -10.68 -0.67
CA ALA A 152 -0.55 -9.62 0.21
C ALA A 152 -1.58 -9.19 1.27
N ILE A 153 -2.78 -9.74 1.26
CA ILE A 153 -3.83 -9.43 2.24
C ILE A 153 -4.33 -10.72 2.86
N ARG A 154 -4.43 -10.75 4.17
CA ARG A 154 -5.01 -11.87 4.93
C ARG A 154 -6.02 -11.35 5.95
N MET A 155 -7.01 -12.17 6.31
CA MET A 155 -7.88 -11.87 7.44
C MET A 155 -7.15 -12.17 8.75
N GLY A 156 -7.19 -11.21 9.67
CA GLY A 156 -6.70 -11.39 11.02
C GLY A 156 -7.75 -12.08 11.92
N GLU A 157 -7.33 -12.49 13.11
CA GLU A 157 -8.20 -13.04 14.16
C GLU A 157 -9.21 -11.99 14.66
N ASP A 158 -8.89 -10.72 14.49
CA ASP A 158 -9.75 -9.57 14.76
C ASP A 158 -10.87 -9.38 13.71
N GLY A 159 -10.97 -10.26 12.70
CA GLY A 159 -11.95 -10.20 11.63
C GLY A 159 -11.75 -9.02 10.67
N LEU A 160 -10.57 -8.41 10.64
CA LEU A 160 -10.19 -7.34 9.75
C LEU A 160 -9.11 -7.80 8.75
N PRO A 161 -9.07 -7.22 7.54
CA PRO A 161 -8.00 -7.51 6.60
C PRO A 161 -6.70 -6.79 7.01
N HIS A 162 -5.61 -7.55 7.05
CA HIS A 162 -4.25 -7.08 7.30
C HIS A 162 -3.42 -7.16 6.02
N VAL A 163 -2.72 -6.09 5.72
CA VAL A 163 -1.85 -6.00 4.54
C VAL A 163 -0.42 -6.35 4.91
N LEU A 164 0.19 -7.26 4.16
CA LEU A 164 1.60 -7.61 4.25
C LEU A 164 2.37 -6.65 3.34
N ALA A 165 3.05 -5.67 3.93
CA ALA A 165 3.70 -4.58 3.22
C ALA A 165 4.82 -5.04 2.28
N ASP A 166 5.52 -6.12 2.65
CA ASP A 166 6.57 -6.80 1.89
C ASP A 166 6.06 -7.46 0.60
N LYS A 167 4.80 -7.93 0.60
CA LYS A 167 4.16 -8.57 -0.56
C LYS A 167 3.26 -7.64 -1.37
N CYS A 168 2.91 -6.48 -0.79
CA CYS A 168 1.99 -5.56 -1.44
C CYS A 168 2.69 -4.74 -2.52
N THR A 169 2.19 -4.83 -3.74
CA THR A 169 2.70 -4.12 -4.91
C THR A 169 1.93 -2.85 -5.25
N GLY A 170 0.91 -2.48 -4.47
CA GLY A 170 0.10 -1.29 -4.74
C GLY A 170 -0.83 -1.39 -5.96
N CYS A 171 -1.16 -2.58 -6.44
CA CYS A 171 -1.94 -2.80 -7.67
C CYS A 171 -3.42 -2.34 -7.63
N ALA A 172 -3.91 -1.83 -6.52
CA ALA A 172 -5.25 -1.28 -6.30
C ALA A 172 -6.44 -2.27 -6.43
N LYS A 173 -6.26 -3.54 -6.75
CA LYS A 173 -7.38 -4.51 -6.89
C LYS A 173 -8.26 -4.60 -5.66
N CYS A 174 -7.67 -4.55 -4.47
CA CYS A 174 -8.40 -4.54 -3.20
C CYS A 174 -9.17 -3.23 -2.97
N VAL A 175 -8.69 -2.10 -3.51
CA VAL A 175 -9.38 -0.81 -3.45
C VAL A 175 -10.67 -0.87 -4.27
N GLU A 176 -10.58 -1.36 -5.52
CA GLU A 176 -11.72 -1.54 -6.43
C GLU A 176 -12.76 -2.55 -5.90
N ALA A 177 -12.29 -3.61 -5.23
CA ALA A 177 -13.16 -4.64 -4.68
C ALA A 177 -13.91 -4.20 -3.42
N CYS A 178 -13.47 -3.14 -2.75
CA CYS A 178 -14.05 -2.69 -1.50
C CYS A 178 -15.28 -1.81 -1.73
N PRO A 179 -16.53 -2.28 -1.43
CA PRO A 179 -17.75 -1.48 -1.67
C PRO A 179 -17.88 -0.27 -0.74
N ARG A 180 -17.05 -0.20 0.31
CA ARG A 180 -17.05 0.90 1.29
C ARG A 180 -15.87 1.85 1.13
N SER A 181 -15.02 1.64 0.13
CA SER A 181 -13.84 2.48 -0.16
C SER A 181 -12.94 2.72 1.05
N ILE A 182 -12.85 1.73 1.97
CA ILE A 182 -12.02 1.85 3.18
C ILE A 182 -10.55 1.51 2.92
N ILE A 183 -10.24 0.94 1.76
CA ILE A 183 -8.87 0.63 1.38
C ILE A 183 -8.36 1.75 0.48
N LYS A 184 -7.21 2.31 0.85
CA LYS A 184 -6.54 3.36 0.08
C LYS A 184 -5.11 2.92 -0.23
N LEU A 185 -4.56 3.42 -1.32
CA LEU A 185 -3.12 3.32 -1.56
C LEU A 185 -2.40 4.43 -0.80
N ILE A 186 -1.35 4.08 -0.10
CA ILE A 186 -0.51 4.99 0.68
C ILE A 186 0.95 4.79 0.28
N PRO A 187 1.79 5.84 0.30
CA PRO A 187 3.22 5.69 0.07
C PRO A 187 3.87 4.74 1.08
N LYS A 188 4.79 3.90 0.61
CA LYS A 188 5.60 3.04 1.50
C LYS A 188 6.47 3.83 2.48
N THR A 189 6.75 5.08 2.18
CA THR A 189 7.54 5.97 3.03
C THR A 189 6.77 6.54 4.22
N GLY A 190 5.43 6.50 4.16
CA GLY A 190 4.58 7.05 5.23
C GLY A 190 4.38 6.06 6.37
N ASN A 191 4.52 6.51 7.62
CA ASN A 191 4.50 5.64 8.78
C ASN A 191 3.18 5.66 9.57
N TYR A 192 2.50 6.80 9.67
CA TYR A 192 1.29 6.94 10.51
C TYR A 192 0.07 7.32 9.69
N TYR A 193 -1.02 6.60 9.92
CA TYR A 193 -2.31 6.80 9.25
C TYR A 193 -3.47 6.64 10.21
N VAL A 194 -4.57 7.29 9.91
CA VAL A 194 -5.81 7.19 10.70
C VAL A 194 -6.63 6.00 10.20
N GLY A 195 -6.83 5.00 11.06
CA GLY A 195 -7.61 3.80 10.77
C GLY A 195 -9.12 4.01 10.88
N CYS A 196 -9.63 5.11 10.34
CA CYS A 196 -11.05 5.44 10.27
C CYS A 196 -11.30 6.40 9.11
N ILE A 197 -12.42 6.20 8.41
CA ILE A 197 -12.86 7.08 7.32
C ILE A 197 -14.27 7.65 7.56
N SER A 198 -14.82 7.49 8.77
CA SER A 198 -16.20 7.88 9.07
C SER A 198 -16.39 9.39 8.99
N SER A 199 -17.51 9.77 8.36
CA SER A 199 -18.01 11.15 8.32
C SER A 199 -19.01 11.46 9.45
N ASP A 200 -19.40 10.47 10.27
CA ASP A 200 -20.34 10.66 11.34
C ASP A 200 -19.81 11.58 12.44
N VAL A 201 -20.69 12.30 13.07
CA VAL A 201 -20.34 13.16 14.22
C VAL A 201 -19.90 12.33 15.42
N SER A 202 -19.09 12.94 16.29
CA SER A 202 -18.45 12.25 17.43
C SER A 202 -19.43 11.52 18.35
N LYS A 203 -20.63 12.08 18.55
CA LYS A 203 -21.68 11.49 19.40
C LYS A 203 -22.18 10.17 18.82
N ASP A 204 -22.48 10.16 17.52
CA ASP A 204 -22.99 8.98 16.84
C ASP A 204 -21.89 7.92 16.72
N MET A 205 -20.67 8.33 16.39
CA MET A 205 -19.49 7.46 16.32
C MET A 205 -19.31 6.69 17.63
N LYS A 206 -19.33 7.36 18.78
CA LYS A 206 -19.16 6.74 20.09
C LYS A 206 -20.28 5.75 20.44
N SER A 207 -21.47 5.91 19.86
CA SER A 207 -22.61 5.02 20.13
C SER A 207 -22.45 3.63 19.55
N TYR A 208 -21.63 3.44 18.50
CA TYR A 208 -21.50 2.17 17.78
C TYR A 208 -20.06 1.69 17.54
N CYS A 209 -19.04 2.52 17.79
CA CYS A 209 -17.64 2.15 17.56
C CYS A 209 -16.74 2.71 18.68
N LYS A 210 -16.01 1.82 19.36
CA LYS A 210 -15.10 2.20 20.45
C LYS A 210 -13.76 2.75 19.97
N VAL A 211 -13.35 2.39 18.75
CA VAL A 211 -12.03 2.69 18.15
C VAL A 211 -12.10 3.65 16.96
N GLY A 212 -13.27 4.24 16.70
CA GLY A 212 -13.42 5.20 15.61
C GLY A 212 -12.84 6.58 15.92
N CYS A 213 -12.54 7.37 14.89
CA CYS A 213 -12.09 8.75 15.07
C CYS A 213 -13.23 9.64 15.57
N ILE A 214 -13.09 10.15 16.79
CA ILE A 214 -14.07 11.05 17.42
C ILE A 214 -13.85 12.53 17.11
N LYS A 215 -12.94 12.85 16.21
CA LYS A 215 -12.67 14.22 15.72
C LYS A 215 -12.37 15.21 16.87
N CYS A 216 -11.63 14.77 17.88
CA CYS A 216 -11.36 15.56 19.10
C CYS A 216 -10.26 16.63 18.94
N GLY A 217 -9.52 16.63 17.83
CA GLY A 217 -8.46 17.60 17.55
C GLY A 217 -7.13 17.39 18.29
N LEU A 218 -7.05 16.45 19.26
CA LEU A 218 -5.84 16.26 20.07
C LEU A 218 -4.60 15.92 19.23
N CYS A 219 -4.76 15.11 18.18
CA CYS A 219 -3.66 14.75 17.29
C CYS A 219 -3.17 15.92 16.42
N GLU A 220 -4.06 16.81 16.03
CA GLU A 220 -3.73 18.05 15.31
C GLU A 220 -2.96 19.00 16.22
N ASN A 221 -3.48 19.25 17.44
CA ASN A 221 -2.88 20.18 18.39
C ASN A 221 -1.48 19.75 18.87
N VAL A 222 -1.18 18.45 18.91
CA VAL A 222 0.11 17.94 19.37
C VAL A 222 1.13 17.84 18.23
N CYS A 223 0.72 17.97 16.98
CA CYS A 223 1.59 17.82 15.84
C CYS A 223 2.49 19.03 15.63
N PRO A 224 3.82 18.94 15.84
CA PRO A 224 4.73 20.08 15.70
C PRO A 224 5.01 20.44 14.23
N PHE A 225 4.50 19.64 13.28
CA PHE A 225 4.74 19.79 11.85
C PHE A 225 3.49 20.19 11.07
N ASP A 226 2.38 20.47 11.73
CA ASP A 226 1.08 20.75 11.10
C ASP A 226 0.70 19.71 10.04
N ALA A 227 1.06 18.45 10.29
CA ALA A 227 0.84 17.34 9.37
C ALA A 227 -0.53 16.67 9.54
N ILE A 228 -1.32 17.05 10.52
CA ILE A 228 -2.62 16.45 10.78
C ILE A 228 -3.71 17.50 10.72
N THR A 229 -4.76 17.19 9.97
CA THR A 229 -5.94 18.06 9.86
C THR A 229 -7.17 17.32 10.36
N VAL A 230 -7.94 17.98 11.21
CA VAL A 230 -9.20 17.47 11.74
C VAL A 230 -10.35 18.36 11.29
N SER A 231 -11.29 17.79 10.56
CA SER A 231 -12.52 18.47 10.14
C SER A 231 -13.76 17.86 10.81
N HIS A 232 -14.87 18.61 10.84
CA HIS A 232 -16.12 18.13 11.46
C HIS A 232 -16.81 17.05 10.62
N ASP A 233 -16.57 17.02 9.32
CA ASP A 233 -17.26 16.21 8.33
C ASP A 233 -16.53 14.91 7.99
N LYS A 234 -15.25 14.75 8.38
CA LYS A 234 -14.46 13.52 8.12
C LYS A 234 -13.49 13.21 9.26
N ALA A 235 -13.04 11.95 9.31
CA ALA A 235 -11.99 11.55 10.23
C ALA A 235 -10.71 12.34 9.99
N ALA A 236 -9.84 12.45 11.01
CA ALA A 236 -8.56 13.10 10.89
C ALA A 236 -7.74 12.52 9.73
N GLU A 237 -7.01 13.37 9.03
CA GLU A 237 -6.12 12.99 7.93
C GLU A 237 -4.68 13.41 8.25
N VAL A 238 -3.72 12.58 7.82
CA VAL A 238 -2.28 12.85 7.98
C VAL A 238 -1.70 13.16 6.59
N ASP A 239 -1.15 14.34 6.45
CA ASP A 239 -0.37 14.74 5.27
C ASP A 239 1.02 14.10 5.36
N GLN A 240 1.27 13.12 4.50
CA GLN A 240 2.52 12.37 4.51
C GLN A 240 3.73 13.20 4.05
N ASN A 241 3.52 14.28 3.33
CA ASN A 241 4.61 15.19 2.91
C ASN A 241 5.13 16.03 4.08
N LYS A 242 4.28 16.30 5.09
CA LYS A 242 4.62 17.03 6.30
C LYS A 242 4.92 16.11 7.49
N CYS A 243 4.55 14.85 7.41
CA CYS A 243 4.66 13.90 8.53
C CYS A 243 6.11 13.41 8.70
N HIS A 244 6.73 13.76 9.80
CA HIS A 244 8.07 13.30 10.20
C HIS A 244 8.05 12.01 11.04
N SER A 245 6.95 11.31 11.10
CA SER A 245 6.82 9.99 11.77
C SER A 245 7.20 9.98 13.26
N CYS A 246 6.98 11.08 13.96
CA CYS A 246 7.36 11.24 15.38
C CYS A 246 6.46 10.47 16.37
N GLY A 247 5.26 10.03 15.98
CA GLY A 247 4.38 9.23 16.81
C GLY A 247 3.61 9.96 17.91
N LEU A 248 3.80 11.26 18.13
CA LEU A 248 3.12 12.03 19.19
C LEU A 248 1.59 11.95 19.08
N CYS A 249 1.05 11.92 17.86
CA CYS A 249 -0.37 11.79 17.61
C CYS A 249 -0.96 10.45 18.10
N VAL A 250 -0.16 9.39 18.13
CA VAL A 250 -0.59 8.07 18.61
C VAL A 250 -0.77 8.10 20.13
N SER A 251 0.19 8.71 20.86
CA SER A 251 0.20 8.74 22.32
C SER A 251 -1.00 9.51 22.92
N VAL A 252 -1.51 10.53 22.20
CA VAL A 252 -2.64 11.37 22.66
C VAL A 252 -3.99 10.90 22.15
N CYS A 253 -4.04 9.91 21.26
CA CYS A 253 -5.30 9.47 20.66
C CYS A 253 -6.14 8.62 21.63
N PRO A 254 -7.30 9.10 22.10
CA PRO A 254 -8.09 8.39 23.14
C PRO A 254 -8.76 7.11 22.61
N THR A 255 -8.89 6.96 21.30
CA THR A 255 -9.49 5.78 20.65
C THR A 255 -8.46 4.89 19.97
N SER A 256 -7.18 5.21 20.09
CA SER A 256 -6.06 4.48 19.48
C SER A 256 -6.27 4.20 17.98
N VAL A 257 -6.96 5.13 17.27
CA VAL A 257 -7.33 4.95 15.86
C VAL A 257 -6.16 5.19 14.91
N ILE A 258 -5.11 5.89 15.36
CA ILE A 258 -3.90 6.15 14.55
C ILE A 258 -3.01 4.91 14.61
N SER A 259 -2.64 4.40 13.43
CA SER A 259 -1.77 3.23 13.29
C SER A 259 -0.44 3.61 12.68
N MET A 260 0.57 2.95 13.16
CA MET A 260 1.85 2.82 12.45
C MET A 260 1.75 1.68 11.43
N VAL A 261 2.16 1.95 10.21
CA VAL A 261 2.10 0.96 9.10
C VAL A 261 3.45 0.26 8.93
N HIS A 262 4.54 1.01 9.16
CA HIS A 262 5.90 0.48 9.10
C HIS A 262 6.63 0.78 10.41
N THR A 263 7.59 -0.09 10.76
CA THR A 263 8.52 0.20 11.86
C THR A 263 9.30 1.47 11.49
N PRO A 264 9.29 2.52 12.32
CA PRO A 264 10.03 3.74 12.00
C PRO A 264 11.51 3.43 11.93
N LEU A 265 12.16 3.87 10.85
CA LEU A 265 13.59 3.83 10.72
C LEU A 265 14.21 4.76 11.79
N LYS A 266 15.18 4.29 12.54
CA LYS A 266 15.86 5.07 13.57
C LYS A 266 17.07 5.79 12.99
N ALA A 267 17.43 6.91 13.60
CA ALA A 267 18.65 7.61 13.25
C ALA A 267 19.87 6.87 13.81
N HIS A 268 20.92 6.78 13.02
CA HIS A 268 22.24 6.28 13.41
C HIS A 268 23.30 7.30 13.01
N VAL A 269 24.20 7.63 13.93
CA VAL A 269 25.31 8.54 13.64
C VAL A 269 26.48 7.70 13.13
N VAL A 270 27.01 8.07 11.97
CA VAL A 270 28.22 7.50 11.41
C VAL A 270 29.41 8.25 12.00
N ASP A 271 30.13 7.59 12.88
CA ASP A 271 31.21 8.19 13.69
C ASP A 271 32.29 8.85 12.84
N GLU A 272 32.68 8.25 11.73
CA GLU A 272 33.72 8.74 10.80
C GLU A 272 33.35 10.08 10.13
N LYS A 273 32.03 10.31 9.90
CA LYS A 273 31.51 11.54 9.28
C LYS A 273 31.18 12.61 10.32
N CYS A 274 31.00 12.21 11.60
CA CYS A 274 30.52 13.11 12.64
C CYS A 274 31.59 14.11 13.09
N LYS A 275 31.28 15.41 12.99
CA LYS A 275 32.14 16.51 13.43
C LYS A 275 31.94 16.94 14.88
N GLY A 276 31.06 16.28 15.62
CA GLY A 276 30.79 16.60 17.02
C GLY A 276 30.19 17.99 17.25
N CYS A 277 29.40 18.54 16.31
CA CYS A 277 28.88 19.89 16.38
C CYS A 277 27.68 20.06 17.33
N GLY A 278 26.99 18.97 17.71
CA GLY A 278 25.88 18.93 18.67
C GLY A 278 24.53 19.44 18.16
N ILE A 279 24.41 19.87 16.90
CA ILE A 279 23.14 20.37 16.33
C ILE A 279 22.05 19.31 16.43
N CYS A 280 22.39 18.06 16.14
CA CYS A 280 21.44 16.95 16.19
C CYS A 280 20.82 16.72 17.59
N ALA A 281 21.60 16.93 18.64
CA ALA A 281 21.10 16.83 20.01
C ALA A 281 20.17 17.99 20.38
N GLN A 282 20.45 19.21 19.89
CA GLN A 282 19.64 20.40 20.15
C GLN A 282 18.26 20.33 19.45
N VAL A 283 18.19 19.73 18.27
CA VAL A 283 16.93 19.65 17.49
C VAL A 283 16.13 18.39 17.79
N CYS A 284 16.62 17.48 18.62
CA CYS A 284 15.93 16.24 18.94
C CYS A 284 14.75 16.47 19.91
N PRO A 285 13.49 16.30 19.49
CA PRO A 285 12.32 16.60 20.31
C PRO A 285 12.14 15.65 21.50
N VAL A 286 12.81 14.50 21.49
CA VAL A 286 12.75 13.46 22.54
C VAL A 286 14.09 13.25 23.25
N GLU A 287 15.04 14.14 23.04
CA GLU A 287 16.37 14.10 23.66
C GLU A 287 17.04 12.70 23.54
N ALA A 288 16.87 12.05 22.40
CA ALA A 288 17.42 10.73 22.14
C ALA A 288 18.90 10.75 21.75
N ILE A 289 19.47 11.92 21.52
CA ILE A 289 20.85 12.09 21.04
C ILE A 289 21.70 12.71 22.14
N THR A 290 22.75 12.03 22.54
CA THR A 290 23.68 12.46 23.59
C THR A 290 25.11 12.40 23.10
N GLY A 291 25.97 13.28 23.59
CA GLY A 291 27.38 13.32 23.21
C GLY A 291 28.08 14.54 23.79
N LYS A 292 29.37 14.66 23.51
CA LYS A 292 30.19 15.80 23.90
C LYS A 292 30.69 16.57 22.67
N PRO A 293 30.86 17.88 22.75
CA PRO A 293 31.43 18.67 21.66
C PRO A 293 32.79 18.09 21.19
N LYS A 294 32.96 17.99 19.87
CA LYS A 294 34.14 17.43 19.17
C LYS A 294 34.27 15.90 19.24
N GLU A 295 33.33 15.19 19.85
CA GLU A 295 33.23 13.74 19.84
C GLU A 295 31.99 13.31 19.06
N PRO A 296 31.95 12.10 18.46
CA PRO A 296 30.73 11.59 17.83
C PRO A 296 29.56 11.53 18.81
N TYR A 297 28.36 11.92 18.36
CA TYR A 297 27.16 11.84 19.15
C TYR A 297 26.51 10.47 19.01
N LEU A 298 25.89 9.96 20.07
CA LEU A 298 25.23 8.66 20.10
C LEU A 298 23.72 8.82 20.12
N VAL A 299 23.02 7.98 19.37
CA VAL A 299 21.55 7.92 19.36
C VAL A 299 21.08 6.75 20.22
N SER A 300 20.24 7.05 21.21
CA SER A 300 19.55 6.02 21.98
C SER A 300 18.41 5.43 21.16
N GLU A 301 18.55 4.19 20.73
CA GLU A 301 17.52 3.50 19.94
C GLU A 301 16.18 3.39 20.68
N SER A 302 16.19 3.21 22.00
CA SER A 302 14.98 3.10 22.82
C SER A 302 14.20 4.42 22.91
N ARG A 303 14.87 5.56 22.80
CA ARG A 303 14.29 6.91 22.87
C ARG A 303 14.03 7.50 21.49
N CYS A 304 14.77 7.08 20.48
CA CYS A 304 14.62 7.58 19.11
C CYS A 304 13.26 7.18 18.52
N ILE A 305 12.49 8.17 18.07
CA ILE A 305 11.19 7.99 17.43
C ILE A 305 11.25 7.99 15.89
N GLY A 306 12.46 8.07 15.30
CA GLY A 306 12.66 8.00 13.85
C GLY A 306 12.19 9.23 13.06
N CYS A 307 11.98 10.38 13.69
CA CYS A 307 11.43 11.58 13.05
C CYS A 307 12.30 12.20 11.95
N GLY A 308 13.60 11.88 11.90
CA GLY A 308 14.52 12.33 10.85
C GLY A 308 15.01 13.78 10.94
N ILE A 309 14.50 14.62 11.86
CA ILE A 309 14.90 16.04 11.99
C ILE A 309 16.40 16.21 12.09
N CYS A 310 17.07 15.34 12.83
CA CYS A 310 18.52 15.38 13.00
C CYS A 310 19.28 15.10 11.71
N ILE A 311 18.71 14.35 10.79
CA ILE A 311 19.30 14.03 9.46
C ILE A 311 19.26 15.30 8.61
N ASP A 312 18.10 15.92 8.48
CA ASP A 312 17.90 17.13 7.67
C ASP A 312 18.72 18.34 8.18
N LYS A 313 19.08 18.33 9.46
CA LYS A 313 19.85 19.41 10.10
C LYS A 313 21.34 19.10 10.24
N CYS A 314 21.80 17.93 9.83
CA CYS A 314 23.19 17.54 9.94
C CYS A 314 24.05 18.19 8.83
N PRO A 315 24.96 19.14 9.14
CA PRO A 315 25.78 19.80 8.12
C PRO A 315 26.90 18.92 7.56
N ALA A 316 27.10 17.75 8.14
CA ALA A 316 28.14 16.79 7.75
C ALA A 316 27.57 15.53 7.10
N ASP A 317 26.25 15.43 6.89
CA ASP A 317 25.55 14.24 6.40
C ASP A 317 25.99 12.95 7.13
N ALA A 318 26.24 13.10 8.45
CA ALA A 318 26.77 12.03 9.29
C ALA A 318 25.68 11.18 9.95
N ILE A 319 24.39 11.36 9.59
CA ILE A 319 23.28 10.63 10.24
C ILE A 319 22.48 9.91 9.16
N GLU A 320 22.35 8.62 9.31
CA GLU A 320 21.66 7.72 8.39
C GLU A 320 20.40 7.12 9.04
N ARG A 321 19.45 6.65 8.23
CA ARG A 321 18.27 5.90 8.69
C ARG A 321 18.57 4.41 8.69
N VAL A 322 18.40 3.76 9.82
CA VAL A 322 18.58 2.32 9.95
C VAL A 322 17.32 1.64 10.48
N VAL A 323 17.09 0.40 10.05
CA VAL A 323 16.06 -0.47 10.62
C VAL A 323 16.59 -0.97 11.97
N SER A 324 15.83 -0.75 13.03
CA SER A 324 16.18 -1.23 14.39
C SER A 324 15.72 -2.66 14.62
#